data_05aa15dbefb4cc2858f64be852261639
#
_entry.id   05aa15dbefb4cc2858f64be852261639
#
_cell.length_a   1.000
_cell.length_b   1.000
_cell.length_c   1.000
_cell.angle_alpha   90.00
_cell.angle_beta   90.00
_cell.angle_gamma   90.00
#
_symmetry.space_group_name_H-M   'P 1'
#
loop_
_entity.id
_entity.type
_entity.pdbx_description
1 polymer ?
#
loop_
_entity_poly.entity_id
_entity_poly.type
_entity_poly.pdbx_seq_one_letter_code
_entity_poly.pdbx_strand_id
1 'polypeptide(L)'
;MTTPISIAPGAVNSFAVKIYNPTADTHELMMKLENSPDNEFIELKQNFSKQGWNTVIFDFDQVTAQAWPNPGQAWDGTADFSKLVFFIDGGKQDTGTYHLDDIVQRPIVGLPIDFSTVIPFNGVGGATTSYSVDPTDSSNPTLKVVNGGNDWETAELIMDIPISVVSGQDNKYSVRIYNPTADTHELMMKLEQSGDNEFIELKQNFSNQGWNTLTFDFSTVTAQAWPNPGAAWDGTADFMKLVFFIDGGKQDTGTYHLDDIKKDN
;
A
#
# COMPACT_ATOMS: atom_id res chain seq x y z
N MET A 1 -28.15 3.14 5.59
CA MET A 1 -27.08 3.76 6.40
C MET A 1 -27.54 5.12 6.90
N THR A 2 -27.12 5.55 8.08
CA THR A 2 -27.46 6.88 8.63
C THR A 2 -26.57 7.99 8.04
N THR A 3 -25.40 7.64 7.52
CA THR A 3 -24.48 8.54 6.81
C THR A 3 -24.31 7.98 5.40
N PRO A 4 -24.48 8.78 4.35
CA PRO A 4 -24.24 8.32 2.97
C PRO A 4 -22.75 8.06 2.72
N ILE A 5 -22.48 7.24 1.74
CA ILE A 5 -21.13 7.06 1.17
C ILE A 5 -21.01 8.08 0.04
N SER A 6 -20.14 9.08 0.22
CA SER A 6 -19.90 10.11 -0.79
C SER A 6 -18.73 9.69 -1.67
N ILE A 7 -18.93 9.74 -2.98
CA ILE A 7 -17.88 9.61 -4.00
C ILE A 7 -17.78 10.97 -4.70
N ALA A 8 -16.58 11.54 -4.75
CA ALA A 8 -16.34 12.83 -5.38
C ALA A 8 -14.89 12.98 -5.86
N PRO A 9 -14.63 13.72 -6.94
CA PRO A 9 -13.28 13.99 -7.40
C PRO A 9 -12.39 14.58 -6.31
N GLY A 10 -11.19 14.00 -6.10
CA GLY A 10 -10.24 14.42 -5.09
C GLY A 10 -10.54 13.96 -3.66
N ALA A 11 -11.64 13.23 -3.44
CA ALA A 11 -11.91 12.54 -2.20
C ALA A 11 -11.28 11.13 -2.19
N VAL A 12 -11.30 10.47 -1.04
CA VAL A 12 -10.93 9.05 -0.95
C VAL A 12 -12.12 8.22 -1.44
N ASN A 13 -12.01 7.66 -2.64
CA ASN A 13 -13.07 6.90 -3.31
C ASN A 13 -12.80 5.40 -3.35
N SER A 14 -11.86 4.93 -2.55
CA SER A 14 -11.46 3.51 -2.51
C SER A 14 -11.86 2.84 -1.19
N PHE A 15 -12.12 1.54 -1.28
CA PHE A 15 -12.54 0.70 -0.17
C PHE A 15 -11.68 -0.54 -0.09
N ALA A 16 -11.23 -0.87 1.12
CA ALA A 16 -10.68 -2.17 1.44
C ALA A 16 -11.79 -3.01 2.12
N VAL A 17 -11.91 -4.26 1.69
CA VAL A 17 -12.86 -5.23 2.24
C VAL A 17 -12.12 -6.52 2.53
N LYS A 18 -12.19 -7.03 3.75
CA LYS A 18 -11.72 -8.39 4.03
C LYS A 18 -12.81 -9.39 3.74
N ILE A 19 -12.46 -10.44 3.00
CA ILE A 19 -13.32 -11.58 2.73
C ILE A 19 -12.60 -12.88 3.03
N TYR A 20 -13.24 -13.78 3.77
CA TYR A 20 -12.76 -15.13 4.03
C TYR A 20 -13.20 -16.05 2.89
N ASN A 21 -12.23 -16.66 2.21
CA ASN A 21 -12.45 -17.69 1.21
C ASN A 21 -12.31 -19.08 1.88
N PRO A 22 -13.37 -19.91 1.89
CA PRO A 22 -13.29 -21.23 2.50
C PRO A 22 -12.43 -22.22 1.72
N THR A 23 -12.19 -21.96 0.44
CA THR A 23 -11.42 -22.82 -0.48
C THR A 23 -10.24 -22.07 -1.09
N ALA A 24 -9.51 -22.69 -2.00
CA ALA A 24 -8.49 -22.04 -2.84
C ALA A 24 -9.02 -21.73 -4.26
N ASP A 25 -10.34 -21.85 -4.46
CA ASP A 25 -10.95 -21.52 -5.76
C ASP A 25 -11.01 -20.01 -5.95
N THR A 26 -11.04 -19.59 -7.21
CA THR A 26 -11.21 -18.18 -7.55
C THR A 26 -12.67 -17.80 -7.54
N HIS A 27 -13.00 -16.81 -6.74
CA HIS A 27 -14.32 -16.21 -6.61
C HIS A 27 -14.29 -14.74 -7.02
N GLU A 28 -15.45 -14.17 -7.36
CA GLU A 28 -15.65 -12.76 -7.64
C GLU A 28 -16.41 -12.10 -6.49
N LEU A 29 -15.88 -11.01 -5.95
CA LEU A 29 -16.63 -10.12 -5.07
C LEU A 29 -17.00 -8.86 -5.85
N MET A 30 -18.30 -8.57 -5.95
CA MET A 30 -18.80 -7.31 -6.47
C MET A 30 -19.22 -6.41 -5.32
N MET A 31 -18.74 -5.17 -5.32
CA MET A 31 -19.19 -4.10 -4.45
C MET A 31 -20.04 -3.12 -5.26
N LYS A 32 -21.27 -2.91 -4.83
CA LYS A 32 -22.23 -2.00 -5.45
C LYS A 32 -22.59 -0.91 -4.47
N LEU A 33 -22.48 0.34 -4.91
CA LEU A 33 -22.99 1.52 -4.22
C LEU A 33 -24.29 1.95 -4.90
N GLU A 34 -25.38 2.07 -4.14
CA GLU A 34 -26.71 2.31 -4.65
C GLU A 34 -27.35 3.51 -3.94
N ASN A 35 -27.95 4.38 -4.72
CA ASN A 35 -28.75 5.50 -4.24
C ASN A 35 -30.25 5.12 -4.26
N SER A 36 -30.96 5.38 -3.16
CA SER A 36 -32.40 5.16 -3.05
C SER A 36 -33.09 6.51 -2.89
N PRO A 37 -34.19 6.81 -3.62
CA PRO A 37 -35.08 5.93 -4.36
C PRO A 37 -34.79 5.77 -5.87
N ASP A 38 -33.83 6.53 -6.41
CA ASP A 38 -33.65 6.63 -7.87
C ASP A 38 -32.98 5.40 -8.50
N ASN A 39 -32.56 4.41 -7.66
CA ASN A 39 -31.87 3.21 -8.06
C ASN A 39 -30.60 3.45 -8.89
N GLU A 40 -30.06 4.65 -8.87
CA GLU A 40 -28.74 4.89 -9.45
C GLU A 40 -27.70 4.08 -8.71
N PHE A 41 -26.83 3.40 -9.43
CA PHE A 41 -25.73 2.67 -8.83
C PHE A 41 -24.50 2.61 -9.71
N ILE A 42 -23.38 2.47 -9.03
CA ILE A 42 -22.09 2.10 -9.60
C ILE A 42 -21.61 0.81 -8.95
N GLU A 43 -20.83 0.04 -9.68
CA GLU A 43 -20.35 -1.24 -9.19
C GLU A 43 -18.93 -1.54 -9.71
N LEU A 44 -18.17 -2.24 -8.87
CA LEU A 44 -16.88 -2.81 -9.24
C LEU A 44 -16.82 -4.28 -8.85
N LYS A 45 -16.03 -5.02 -9.59
CA LYS A 45 -15.82 -6.45 -9.40
C LYS A 45 -14.34 -6.74 -9.23
N GLN A 46 -14.00 -7.58 -8.27
CA GLN A 46 -12.65 -8.00 -7.98
C GLN A 46 -12.60 -9.50 -7.69
N ASN A 47 -11.56 -10.17 -8.16
CA ASN A 47 -11.36 -11.58 -7.88
C ASN A 47 -10.53 -11.78 -6.62
N PHE A 48 -10.80 -12.88 -5.91
CA PHE A 48 -9.99 -13.35 -4.80
C PHE A 48 -9.88 -14.89 -4.86
N SER A 49 -8.71 -15.44 -4.51
CA SER A 49 -8.44 -16.88 -4.69
C SER A 49 -7.63 -17.52 -3.56
N LYS A 50 -7.04 -16.71 -2.67
CA LYS A 50 -6.28 -17.27 -1.55
C LYS A 50 -7.24 -17.91 -0.55
N GLN A 51 -7.00 -19.16 -0.15
CA GLN A 51 -7.73 -19.76 0.97
C GLN A 51 -7.47 -18.98 2.26
N GLY A 52 -8.51 -18.71 3.02
CA GLY A 52 -8.47 -17.86 4.22
C GLY A 52 -8.80 -16.41 3.90
N TRP A 53 -8.31 -15.49 4.71
CA TRP A 53 -8.60 -14.07 4.56
C TRP A 53 -7.88 -13.44 3.37
N ASN A 54 -8.66 -12.70 2.57
CA ASN A 54 -8.19 -11.86 1.46
C ASN A 54 -8.57 -10.41 1.76
N THR A 55 -7.72 -9.46 1.39
CA THR A 55 -8.08 -8.05 1.30
C THR A 55 -8.38 -7.75 -0.15
N VAL A 56 -9.58 -7.27 -0.44
CA VAL A 56 -10.05 -6.91 -1.78
C VAL A 56 -10.21 -5.40 -1.83
N ILE A 57 -9.63 -4.77 -2.85
CA ILE A 57 -9.64 -3.32 -3.03
C ILE A 57 -10.59 -2.93 -4.15
N PHE A 58 -11.47 -1.97 -3.87
CA PHE A 58 -12.39 -1.36 -4.83
C PHE A 58 -12.03 0.12 -4.97
N ASP A 59 -11.56 0.51 -6.15
CA ASP A 59 -11.18 1.89 -6.48
C ASP A 59 -12.25 2.51 -7.39
N PHE A 60 -13.17 3.27 -6.81
CA PHE A 60 -14.26 3.90 -7.55
C PHE A 60 -13.80 5.09 -8.40
N ASP A 61 -12.57 5.58 -8.29
CA ASP A 61 -11.98 6.52 -9.24
C ASP A 61 -11.81 5.89 -10.64
N GLN A 62 -11.79 4.56 -10.73
CA GLN A 62 -11.73 3.83 -12.00
C GLN A 62 -13.11 3.72 -12.69
N VAL A 63 -14.19 4.10 -12.05
CA VAL A 63 -15.54 4.03 -12.63
C VAL A 63 -15.75 5.23 -13.56
N THR A 64 -15.88 4.96 -14.85
CA THR A 64 -16.08 5.99 -15.89
C THR A 64 -17.49 6.00 -16.45
N ALA A 65 -18.31 5.00 -16.12
CA ALA A 65 -19.66 4.87 -16.64
C ALA A 65 -20.63 4.38 -15.57
N GLN A 66 -21.88 4.80 -15.66
CA GLN A 66 -22.96 4.32 -14.82
C GLN A 66 -23.26 2.85 -15.11
N ALA A 67 -23.56 2.10 -14.05
CA ALA A 67 -24.15 0.77 -14.17
C ALA A 67 -25.68 0.86 -14.32
N TRP A 68 -26.31 1.83 -13.70
CA TRP A 68 -27.75 2.13 -13.77
C TRP A 68 -28.02 3.58 -13.34
N PRO A 69 -29.06 4.32 -13.83
CA PRO A 69 -30.16 3.86 -14.68
C PRO A 69 -29.81 3.80 -16.18
N ASN A 70 -28.67 4.35 -16.57
CA ASN A 70 -28.25 4.43 -17.97
C ASN A 70 -26.93 3.69 -18.17
N PRO A 71 -26.94 2.34 -18.30
CA PRO A 71 -25.73 1.57 -18.43
C PRO A 71 -24.82 2.05 -19.58
N GLY A 72 -23.55 2.30 -19.26
CA GLY A 72 -22.55 2.80 -20.21
C GLY A 72 -22.56 4.30 -20.45
N GLN A 73 -23.50 5.06 -19.87
CA GLN A 73 -23.43 6.52 -19.89
C GLN A 73 -22.25 6.99 -19.01
N ALA A 74 -21.53 8.02 -19.47
CA ALA A 74 -20.45 8.61 -18.70
C ALA A 74 -20.95 9.04 -17.31
N TRP A 75 -20.20 8.68 -16.29
CA TRP A 75 -20.42 9.07 -14.91
C TRP A 75 -19.50 10.25 -14.56
N ASP A 76 -20.02 11.26 -13.89
CA ASP A 76 -19.27 12.47 -13.54
C ASP A 76 -18.37 12.31 -12.30
N GLY A 77 -18.41 11.14 -11.67
CA GLY A 77 -17.60 10.84 -10.50
C GLY A 77 -18.13 11.41 -9.19
N THR A 78 -19.42 11.88 -9.18
CA THR A 78 -19.99 12.52 -7.97
C THR A 78 -21.34 11.94 -7.64
N ALA A 79 -21.49 11.34 -6.47
CA ALA A 79 -22.77 10.94 -5.89
C ALA A 79 -22.67 10.62 -4.40
N ASP A 80 -23.81 10.70 -3.73
CA ASP A 80 -24.02 10.21 -2.36
C ASP A 80 -24.87 8.94 -2.39
N PHE A 81 -24.30 7.85 -1.92
CA PHE A 81 -24.95 6.54 -1.94
C PHE A 81 -25.48 6.18 -0.54
N SER A 82 -26.72 5.72 -0.47
CA SER A 82 -27.38 5.38 0.77
C SER A 82 -27.31 3.88 1.10
N LYS A 83 -26.84 3.04 0.15
CA LYS A 83 -26.83 1.60 0.29
C LYS A 83 -25.56 1.00 -0.27
N LEU A 84 -24.98 0.07 0.49
CA LEU A 84 -23.85 -0.77 0.11
C LEU A 84 -24.35 -2.20 -0.04
N VAL A 85 -24.01 -2.84 -1.17
CA VAL A 85 -24.40 -4.22 -1.48
C VAL A 85 -23.18 -5.01 -1.95
N PHE A 86 -23.06 -6.22 -1.45
CA PHE A 86 -22.06 -7.17 -1.92
C PHE A 86 -22.73 -8.35 -2.62
N PHE A 87 -22.13 -8.81 -3.71
CA PHE A 87 -22.45 -10.07 -4.37
C PHE A 87 -21.18 -10.90 -4.47
N ILE A 88 -21.28 -12.15 -4.03
CA ILE A 88 -20.20 -13.12 -4.21
C ILE A 88 -20.63 -14.05 -5.33
N ASP A 89 -19.79 -14.19 -6.35
CA ASP A 89 -20.10 -14.96 -7.57
C ASP A 89 -21.46 -14.63 -8.20
N GLY A 90 -21.77 -13.34 -8.27
CA GLY A 90 -23.07 -12.86 -8.78
C GLY A 90 -23.41 -13.47 -10.15
N GLY A 91 -24.60 -14.07 -10.25
CA GLY A 91 -25.06 -14.77 -11.46
C GLY A 91 -24.61 -16.22 -11.58
N LYS A 92 -23.82 -16.74 -10.63
CA LYS A 92 -23.46 -18.17 -10.52
C LYS A 92 -24.27 -18.85 -9.41
N GLN A 93 -24.42 -20.17 -9.49
CA GLN A 93 -24.98 -20.96 -8.40
C GLN A 93 -23.86 -21.37 -7.45
N ASP A 94 -23.56 -20.50 -6.50
CA ASP A 94 -22.61 -20.79 -5.44
C ASP A 94 -23.34 -21.09 -4.13
N THR A 95 -22.84 -22.08 -3.37
CA THR A 95 -23.39 -22.49 -2.07
C THR A 95 -22.37 -22.30 -0.94
N GLY A 96 -21.30 -21.55 -1.20
CA GLY A 96 -20.22 -21.27 -0.24
C GLY A 96 -20.71 -20.44 0.96
N THR A 97 -19.97 -20.54 2.06
CA THR A 97 -20.12 -19.68 3.22
C THR A 97 -18.91 -18.77 3.32
N TYR A 98 -19.14 -17.48 3.21
CA TYR A 98 -18.12 -16.44 3.24
C TYR A 98 -18.32 -15.54 4.44
N HIS A 99 -17.25 -14.92 4.90
CA HIS A 99 -17.31 -13.91 5.96
C HIS A 99 -16.70 -12.62 5.41
N LEU A 100 -17.38 -11.50 5.65
CA LEU A 100 -16.90 -10.16 5.36
C LEU A 100 -16.51 -9.47 6.65
N ASP A 101 -15.41 -8.72 6.63
CA ASP A 101 -14.92 -7.96 7.77
C ASP A 101 -14.16 -6.72 7.29
N ASP A 102 -13.85 -5.81 8.21
CA ASP A 102 -13.02 -4.62 7.97
C ASP A 102 -13.36 -3.87 6.66
N ILE A 103 -14.65 -3.50 6.48
CA ILE A 103 -15.10 -2.69 5.34
C ILE A 103 -14.73 -1.23 5.64
N VAL A 104 -13.68 -0.73 5.00
CA VAL A 104 -13.13 0.59 5.31
C VAL A 104 -12.93 1.42 4.04
N GLN A 105 -13.43 2.66 4.03
CA GLN A 105 -13.10 3.66 3.03
C GLN A 105 -11.76 4.30 3.40
N ARG A 106 -10.74 4.12 2.58
CA ARG A 106 -9.38 4.63 2.81
C ARG A 106 -8.59 4.74 1.51
N PRO A 107 -7.50 5.54 1.46
CA PRO A 107 -6.59 5.54 0.32
C PRO A 107 -6.03 4.15 0.04
N ILE A 108 -5.81 3.85 -1.24
CA ILE A 108 -5.08 2.67 -1.66
C ILE A 108 -3.60 2.89 -1.38
N VAL A 109 -2.98 1.92 -0.72
CA VAL A 109 -1.55 1.95 -0.41
C VAL A 109 -0.76 1.25 -1.52
N GLY A 110 -0.10 2.02 -2.35
CA GLY A 110 0.72 1.56 -3.46
C GLY A 110 1.74 2.63 -3.86
N LEU A 111 2.72 2.27 -4.70
CA LEU A 111 3.65 3.26 -5.25
C LEU A 111 3.04 4.00 -6.44
N PRO A 112 3.35 5.29 -6.65
CA PRO A 112 4.23 6.14 -5.83
C PRO A 112 3.58 6.63 -4.53
N ILE A 113 4.40 6.96 -3.52
CA ILE A 113 3.99 7.58 -2.26
C ILE A 113 4.66 8.94 -2.16
N ASP A 114 3.87 10.00 -2.19
CA ASP A 114 4.29 11.41 -2.09
C ASP A 114 3.71 12.11 -0.84
N PHE A 115 3.07 11.35 0.03
CA PHE A 115 2.41 11.80 1.25
C PHE A 115 1.36 12.90 1.07
N SER A 116 0.91 13.20 -0.14
CA SER A 116 -0.25 14.08 -0.39
C SER A 116 -1.53 13.57 0.27
N THR A 117 -1.58 12.27 0.54
CA THR A 117 -2.60 11.62 1.38
C THR A 117 -1.96 10.90 2.55
N VAL A 118 -2.74 10.65 3.61
CA VAL A 118 -2.25 9.96 4.81
C VAL A 118 -2.01 8.48 4.50
N ILE A 119 -0.74 8.06 4.55
CA ILE A 119 -0.31 6.68 4.35
C ILE A 119 0.12 6.09 5.71
N PRO A 120 -0.48 4.98 6.18
CA PRO A 120 -0.36 4.51 7.56
C PRO A 120 0.94 3.73 7.82
N PHE A 121 2.08 4.41 7.83
CA PHE A 121 3.32 3.81 8.30
C PHE A 121 3.27 3.56 9.81
N ASN A 122 3.75 2.41 10.25
CA ASN A 122 3.89 2.05 11.65
C ASN A 122 5.35 2.08 12.07
N GLY A 123 5.65 2.74 13.18
CA GLY A 123 6.95 2.63 13.84
C GLY A 123 7.02 1.35 14.68
N VAL A 124 8.09 0.58 14.58
CA VAL A 124 8.30 -0.68 15.30
C VAL A 124 9.68 -0.70 15.94
N GLY A 125 9.84 -1.48 17.02
CA GLY A 125 11.11 -1.64 17.72
C GLY A 125 11.50 -0.47 18.62
N GLY A 126 10.68 0.58 18.71
CA GLY A 126 10.95 1.82 19.45
C GLY A 126 10.88 3.06 18.54
N ALA A 127 10.97 2.88 17.23
CA ALA A 127 10.72 3.98 16.30
C ALA A 127 9.27 4.46 16.39
N THR A 128 9.08 5.75 16.12
CA THR A 128 7.75 6.33 15.91
C THR A 128 7.64 6.97 14.55
N THR A 129 6.47 6.88 13.97
CA THR A 129 6.13 7.49 12.68
C THR A 129 4.99 8.48 12.83
N SER A 130 5.04 9.57 12.11
CA SER A 130 3.96 10.56 12.07
C SER A 130 3.97 11.34 10.78
N TYR A 131 2.81 11.86 10.39
CA TYR A 131 2.71 12.87 9.36
C TYR A 131 3.37 14.16 9.81
N SER A 132 4.14 14.79 8.92
CA SER A 132 4.83 16.04 9.17
C SER A 132 4.95 16.83 7.87
N VAL A 133 5.55 18.01 7.96
CA VAL A 133 5.93 18.79 6.78
C VAL A 133 7.43 18.65 6.50
N ASP A 134 7.80 18.86 5.26
CA ASP A 134 9.20 18.93 4.82
C ASP A 134 9.95 19.99 5.65
N PRO A 135 11.10 19.66 6.24
CA PRO A 135 11.90 20.61 6.99
C PRO A 135 12.34 21.87 6.21
N THR A 136 12.28 21.80 4.87
CA THR A 136 12.70 22.90 3.98
C THR A 136 11.54 23.55 3.22
N ASP A 137 10.36 22.89 3.19
CA ASP A 137 9.15 23.39 2.53
C ASP A 137 7.90 23.01 3.33
N SER A 138 7.34 23.95 4.06
CA SER A 138 6.15 23.72 4.90
C SER A 138 4.87 23.39 4.13
N SER A 139 4.86 23.51 2.81
CA SER A 139 3.72 23.12 1.97
C SER A 139 3.78 21.64 1.51
N ASN A 140 4.95 20.99 1.65
CA ASN A 140 5.15 19.60 1.24
C ASN A 140 4.98 18.65 2.43
N PRO A 141 4.01 17.72 2.43
CA PRO A 141 3.85 16.73 3.47
C PRO A 141 4.91 15.62 3.34
N THR A 142 5.33 15.07 4.47
CA THR A 142 6.34 14.00 4.54
C THR A 142 6.02 13.00 5.64
N LEU A 143 6.64 11.82 5.61
CA LEU A 143 6.69 10.93 6.75
C LEU A 143 7.86 11.31 7.65
N LYS A 144 7.56 11.69 8.89
CA LYS A 144 8.57 11.83 9.94
C LYS A 144 8.78 10.49 10.63
N VAL A 145 10.05 10.07 10.73
CA VAL A 145 10.50 8.89 11.45
C VAL A 145 11.42 9.34 12.57
N VAL A 146 11.16 8.90 13.79
CA VAL A 146 12.02 9.16 14.95
C VAL A 146 12.48 7.84 15.51
N ASN A 147 13.79 7.61 15.50
CA ASN A 147 14.42 6.47 16.14
C ASN A 147 14.50 6.71 17.66
N GLY A 148 14.19 5.70 18.46
CA GLY A 148 14.14 5.73 19.91
C GLY A 148 15.45 5.31 20.59
N GLY A 149 16.45 4.88 19.84
CA GLY A 149 17.76 4.44 20.34
C GLY A 149 17.87 2.95 20.59
N ASN A 150 17.01 2.13 20.01
CA ASN A 150 17.15 0.67 20.04
C ASN A 150 17.79 0.15 18.75
N ASP A 151 18.30 -1.08 18.79
CA ASP A 151 18.72 -1.77 17.57
C ASP A 151 17.48 -2.11 16.71
N TRP A 152 17.62 -2.11 15.40
CA TRP A 152 16.60 -2.62 14.45
C TRP A 152 15.21 -1.95 14.52
N GLU A 153 15.21 -0.63 14.72
CA GLU A 153 13.99 0.17 14.64
C GLU A 153 13.55 0.36 13.20
N THR A 154 12.23 0.33 12.96
CA THR A 154 11.67 0.36 11.59
C THR A 154 10.51 1.33 11.42
N ALA A 155 10.36 1.80 10.18
CA ALA A 155 9.12 2.33 9.65
C ALA A 155 8.55 1.31 8.65
N GLU A 156 7.36 0.76 8.92
CA GLU A 156 6.75 -0.33 8.18
C GLU A 156 5.43 0.08 7.52
N LEU A 157 5.21 -0.38 6.31
CA LEU A 157 4.00 -0.14 5.55
C LEU A 157 3.48 -1.43 4.93
N ILE A 158 2.21 -1.74 5.18
CA ILE A 158 1.50 -2.79 4.45
C ILE A 158 0.94 -2.18 3.16
N MET A 159 1.23 -2.84 2.03
CA MET A 159 0.82 -2.42 0.70
C MET A 159 -0.51 -3.08 0.32
N ASP A 160 -1.36 -2.36 -0.40
CA ASP A 160 -2.55 -2.92 -1.07
C ASP A 160 -2.22 -3.37 -2.50
N ILE A 161 -1.36 -2.58 -3.16
CA ILE A 161 -0.77 -2.92 -4.45
C ILE A 161 0.64 -3.41 -4.18
N PRO A 162 0.97 -4.66 -4.53
CA PRO A 162 2.29 -5.22 -4.23
C PRO A 162 3.40 -4.47 -4.97
N ILE A 163 4.58 -4.46 -4.36
CA ILE A 163 5.81 -4.07 -5.02
C ILE A 163 6.32 -5.31 -5.76
N SER A 164 6.17 -5.33 -7.08
CA SER A 164 6.57 -6.46 -7.92
C SER A 164 8.00 -6.29 -8.37
N VAL A 165 8.85 -7.24 -7.99
CA VAL A 165 10.20 -7.41 -8.53
C VAL A 165 10.16 -8.56 -9.53
N VAL A 166 10.60 -8.34 -10.77
CA VAL A 166 10.50 -9.32 -11.85
C VAL A 166 11.86 -9.48 -12.53
N SER A 167 12.34 -10.70 -12.61
CA SER A 167 13.62 -11.02 -13.25
C SER A 167 13.69 -10.50 -14.69
N GLY A 168 14.80 -9.84 -15.02
CA GLY A 168 15.02 -9.27 -16.35
C GLY A 168 14.30 -7.94 -16.61
N GLN A 169 13.57 -7.42 -15.64
CA GLN A 169 12.94 -6.09 -15.70
C GLN A 169 13.78 -5.06 -14.91
N ASP A 170 13.48 -3.78 -15.13
CA ASP A 170 14.01 -2.72 -14.28
C ASP A 170 13.29 -2.74 -12.94
N ASN A 171 14.02 -2.97 -11.85
CA ASN A 171 13.52 -3.09 -10.50
C ASN A 171 14.16 -2.03 -9.58
N LYS A 172 14.32 -0.82 -10.10
CA LYS A 172 14.85 0.30 -9.33
C LYS A 172 13.74 1.05 -8.64
N TYR A 173 13.97 1.34 -7.37
CA TYR A 173 13.07 2.12 -6.53
C TYR A 173 13.87 3.24 -5.89
N SER A 174 13.30 4.44 -5.86
CA SER A 174 13.90 5.59 -5.20
C SER A 174 13.09 6.03 -4.00
N VAL A 175 13.78 6.63 -3.05
CA VAL A 175 13.22 7.32 -1.88
C VAL A 175 14.04 8.55 -1.58
N ARG A 176 13.39 9.64 -1.20
CA ARG A 176 14.06 10.80 -0.63
C ARG A 176 14.09 10.67 0.89
N ILE A 177 15.25 10.92 1.48
CA ILE A 177 15.44 10.97 2.93
C ILE A 177 16.12 12.26 3.33
N TYR A 178 15.54 12.95 4.33
CA TYR A 178 16.14 14.13 4.91
C TYR A 178 17.09 13.76 6.04
N ASN A 179 18.34 14.16 5.90
CA ASN A 179 19.38 14.03 6.92
C ASN A 179 19.45 15.34 7.73
N PRO A 180 19.18 15.32 9.04
CA PRO A 180 19.24 16.53 9.86
C PRO A 180 20.66 17.05 10.08
N THR A 181 21.66 16.18 9.89
CA THR A 181 23.09 16.48 10.11
C THR A 181 23.93 16.23 8.84
N ALA A 182 25.23 16.35 8.94
CA ALA A 182 26.17 15.95 7.89
C ALA A 182 26.85 14.60 8.21
N ASP A 183 26.35 13.88 9.20
CA ASP A 183 26.86 12.56 9.55
C ASP A 183 26.43 11.52 8.51
N THR A 184 27.21 10.46 8.40
CA THR A 184 26.90 9.36 7.49
C THR A 184 25.94 8.38 8.18
N HIS A 185 24.80 8.18 7.56
CA HIS A 185 23.76 7.23 7.94
C HIS A 185 23.56 6.16 6.87
N GLU A 186 22.90 5.05 7.23
CA GLU A 186 22.51 3.99 6.32
C GLU A 186 20.98 3.89 6.28
N LEU A 187 20.39 3.88 5.08
CA LEU A 187 19.02 3.47 4.88
C LEU A 187 18.98 2.07 4.28
N MET A 188 18.31 1.14 4.93
CA MET A 188 17.97 -0.15 4.37
C MET A 188 16.50 -0.14 3.93
N MET A 189 16.27 -0.51 2.68
CA MET A 189 14.95 -0.80 2.14
C MET A 189 14.79 -2.32 2.06
N LYS A 190 13.79 -2.82 2.78
CA LYS A 190 13.43 -4.24 2.82
C LYS A 190 12.05 -4.42 2.20
N LEU A 191 11.93 -5.37 1.29
CA LEU A 191 10.67 -5.81 0.70
C LEU A 191 10.34 -7.19 1.26
N GLU A 192 9.13 -7.35 1.84
CA GLU A 192 8.71 -8.56 2.55
C GLU A 192 7.40 -9.10 1.98
N GLN A 193 7.36 -10.41 1.74
CA GLN A 193 6.12 -11.10 1.36
C GLN A 193 5.20 -11.28 2.56
N SER A 194 3.89 -11.26 2.30
CA SER A 194 2.88 -11.60 3.29
C SER A 194 2.77 -13.12 3.41
N GLY A 195 3.01 -13.65 4.61
CA GLY A 195 2.73 -15.04 4.96
C GLY A 195 3.96 -15.93 5.12
N ASP A 196 4.90 -15.91 4.18
CA ASP A 196 6.08 -16.78 4.21
C ASP A 196 7.31 -16.14 4.82
N ASN A 197 7.22 -14.88 5.21
CA ASN A 197 8.32 -14.04 5.70
C ASN A 197 9.54 -13.99 4.74
N GLU A 198 9.36 -14.36 3.47
CA GLU A 198 10.41 -14.15 2.49
C GLU A 198 10.64 -12.65 2.30
N PHE A 199 11.90 -12.26 2.34
CA PHE A 199 12.27 -10.88 2.08
C PHE A 199 13.61 -10.76 1.36
N ILE A 200 13.73 -9.63 0.66
CA ILE A 200 14.97 -9.13 0.09
C ILE A 200 15.23 -7.73 0.63
N GLU A 201 16.50 -7.35 0.70
CA GLU A 201 16.89 -6.07 1.26
C GLU A 201 18.12 -5.49 0.55
N LEU A 202 18.16 -4.17 0.47
CA LEU A 202 19.31 -3.41 0.01
C LEU A 202 19.59 -2.24 0.94
N LYS A 203 20.85 -1.84 1.00
CA LYS A 203 21.35 -0.76 1.85
C LYS A 203 22.00 0.32 1.04
N GLN A 204 21.80 1.58 1.40
CA GLN A 204 22.43 2.74 0.82
C GLN A 204 22.88 3.71 1.91
N ASN A 205 24.09 4.25 1.78
CA ASN A 205 24.58 5.28 2.68
C ASN A 205 24.18 6.67 2.17
N PHE A 206 23.93 7.59 3.08
CA PHE A 206 23.68 8.99 2.80
C PHE A 206 24.39 9.88 3.84
N SER A 207 24.94 11.02 3.38
CA SER A 207 25.75 11.90 4.24
C SER A 207 25.57 13.38 3.98
N ASN A 208 24.84 13.77 2.91
CA ASN A 208 24.59 15.19 2.72
C ASN A 208 23.56 15.68 3.73
N GLN A 209 23.85 16.77 4.42
CA GLN A 209 22.83 17.44 5.23
C GLN A 209 21.70 17.93 4.30
N GLY A 210 20.44 17.72 4.70
CA GLY A 210 19.28 18.00 3.88
C GLY A 210 18.82 16.76 3.11
N TRP A 211 18.10 16.99 2.01
CA TRP A 211 17.53 15.92 1.21
C TRP A 211 18.56 15.12 0.42
N ASN A 212 18.49 13.81 0.51
CA ASN A 212 19.23 12.84 -0.29
C ASN A 212 18.23 11.98 -1.06
N THR A 213 18.50 11.70 -2.33
CA THR A 213 17.75 10.72 -3.13
C THR A 213 18.57 9.44 -3.21
N LEU A 214 17.99 8.34 -2.74
CA LEU A 214 18.63 7.02 -2.72
C LEU A 214 17.91 6.11 -3.72
N THR A 215 18.66 5.34 -4.49
CA THR A 215 18.13 4.36 -5.44
C THR A 215 18.52 2.95 -5.01
N PHE A 216 17.55 2.06 -4.95
CA PHE A 216 17.67 0.65 -4.60
C PHE A 216 17.37 -0.19 -5.84
N ASP A 217 18.41 -0.84 -6.40
CA ASP A 217 18.28 -1.67 -7.61
C ASP A 217 18.15 -3.14 -7.23
N PHE A 218 16.93 -3.60 -7.05
CA PHE A 218 16.65 -4.99 -6.69
C PHE A 218 16.92 -5.98 -7.83
N SER A 219 17.20 -5.55 -9.05
CA SER A 219 17.69 -6.45 -10.12
C SER A 219 19.07 -7.03 -9.81
N THR A 220 19.81 -6.41 -8.89
CA THR A 220 21.14 -6.89 -8.44
C THR A 220 21.08 -7.95 -7.35
N VAL A 221 19.91 -8.20 -6.76
CA VAL A 221 19.74 -9.19 -5.71
C VAL A 221 19.74 -10.60 -6.31
N THR A 222 20.68 -11.43 -5.90
CA THR A 222 20.86 -12.79 -6.39
C THR A 222 20.64 -13.86 -5.34
N ALA A 223 20.45 -13.45 -4.09
CA ALA A 223 20.25 -14.34 -2.96
C ALA A 223 19.16 -13.82 -2.03
N GLN A 224 18.44 -14.75 -1.41
CA GLN A 224 17.45 -14.44 -0.37
C GLN A 224 18.14 -13.89 0.87
N ALA A 225 17.51 -12.90 1.51
CA ALA A 225 17.86 -12.51 2.87
C ALA A 225 17.16 -13.43 3.90
N TRP A 226 15.97 -13.89 3.58
CA TRP A 226 15.16 -14.83 4.38
C TRP A 226 14.12 -15.55 3.48
N PRO A 227 13.63 -16.79 3.73
CA PRO A 227 13.88 -17.62 4.92
C PRO A 227 15.18 -18.41 4.87
N ASN A 228 15.85 -18.45 3.73
CA ASN A 228 17.08 -19.18 3.53
C ASN A 228 18.22 -18.24 3.14
N PRO A 229 18.86 -17.55 4.11
CA PRO A 229 19.90 -16.56 3.82
C PRO A 229 21.00 -17.14 2.94
N GLY A 230 21.29 -16.44 1.82
CA GLY A 230 22.28 -16.86 0.85
C GLY A 230 21.82 -17.92 -0.17
N ALA A 231 20.59 -18.47 -0.05
CA ALA A 231 20.02 -19.30 -1.10
C ALA A 231 19.79 -18.45 -2.36
N ALA A 232 19.95 -19.08 -3.53
CA ALA A 232 19.71 -18.40 -4.80
C ALA A 232 18.25 -17.91 -4.86
N TRP A 233 18.06 -16.65 -5.25
CA TRP A 233 16.75 -16.07 -5.50
C TRP A 233 16.51 -16.00 -7.01
N ASP A 234 15.31 -16.35 -7.46
CA ASP A 234 14.96 -16.38 -8.88
C ASP A 234 14.70 -15.00 -9.49
N GLY A 235 14.68 -13.97 -8.63
CA GLY A 235 14.50 -12.58 -9.05
C GLY A 235 13.04 -12.19 -9.32
N THR A 236 12.06 -13.00 -8.89
CA THR A 236 10.64 -12.71 -9.15
C THR A 236 9.79 -12.93 -7.91
N ALA A 237 9.18 -11.88 -7.40
CA ALA A 237 8.19 -11.94 -6.32
C ALA A 237 7.35 -10.66 -6.22
N ASP A 238 6.18 -10.79 -5.60
CA ASP A 238 5.30 -9.72 -5.18
C ASP A 238 5.41 -9.51 -3.67
N PHE A 239 5.76 -8.30 -3.27
CA PHE A 239 5.98 -7.95 -1.87
C PHE A 239 4.85 -7.04 -1.36
N MET A 240 4.23 -7.46 -0.27
CA MET A 240 3.08 -6.76 0.33
C MET A 240 3.48 -5.86 1.50
N LYS A 241 4.77 -5.82 1.86
CA LYS A 241 5.25 -5.00 2.96
C LYS A 241 6.56 -4.30 2.59
N LEU A 242 6.58 -3.00 2.79
CA LEU A 242 7.73 -2.13 2.65
C LEU A 242 8.23 -1.76 4.04
N VAL A 243 9.53 -1.96 4.28
CA VAL A 243 10.15 -1.65 5.57
C VAL A 243 11.40 -0.83 5.36
N PHE A 244 11.53 0.25 6.13
CA PHE A 244 12.74 1.05 6.18
C PHE A 244 13.40 0.92 7.55
N PHE A 245 14.72 0.69 7.56
CA PHE A 245 15.57 0.81 8.73
C PHE A 245 16.53 1.97 8.50
N ILE A 246 16.58 2.92 9.41
CA ILE A 246 17.57 3.97 9.40
C ILE A 246 18.59 3.61 10.48
N ASP A 247 19.85 3.41 10.05
CA ASP A 247 20.93 2.91 10.90
C ASP A 247 20.62 1.59 11.63
N GLY A 248 19.96 0.65 10.94
CA GLY A 248 19.62 -0.66 11.49
C GLY A 248 20.82 -1.38 12.12
N GLY A 249 20.64 -1.90 13.34
CA GLY A 249 21.70 -2.50 14.15
C GLY A 249 22.56 -1.49 14.90
N LYS A 250 22.21 -0.21 14.88
CA LYS A 250 22.85 0.86 15.68
C LYS A 250 21.80 1.50 16.60
N GLN A 251 22.26 2.01 17.74
CA GLN A 251 21.40 2.74 18.67
C GLN A 251 21.34 4.22 18.28
N ASP A 252 20.64 4.51 17.19
CA ASP A 252 20.43 5.87 16.72
C ASP A 252 19.20 6.51 17.36
N THR A 253 19.24 7.81 17.64
CA THR A 253 18.13 8.61 18.17
C THR A 253 17.73 9.74 17.24
N GLY A 254 18.05 9.62 15.95
CA GLY A 254 17.81 10.65 14.94
C GLY A 254 16.33 10.87 14.62
N THR A 255 16.08 12.01 14.00
CA THR A 255 14.78 12.34 13.41
C THR A 255 14.97 12.57 11.92
N TYR A 256 14.28 11.79 11.11
CA TYR A 256 14.41 11.79 9.67
C TYR A 256 13.05 12.06 9.03
N HIS A 257 13.06 12.48 7.75
CA HIS A 257 11.84 12.55 6.95
C HIS A 257 12.02 11.74 5.68
N LEU A 258 11.00 10.99 5.29
CA LEU A 258 10.92 10.24 4.03
C LEU A 258 9.88 10.87 3.11
N ASP A 259 10.17 10.84 1.80
CA ASP A 259 9.31 11.38 0.77
C ASP A 259 9.59 10.72 -0.59
N ASP A 260 8.71 10.94 -1.58
CA ASP A 260 8.90 10.52 -2.98
C ASP A 260 9.33 9.05 -3.12
N ILE A 261 8.61 8.13 -2.47
CA ILE A 261 8.89 6.68 -2.60
C ILE A 261 8.25 6.19 -3.88
N LYS A 262 9.05 5.73 -4.85
CA LYS A 262 8.52 5.35 -6.17
C LYS A 262 9.40 4.32 -6.88
N LYS A 263 8.80 3.66 -7.87
CA LYS A 263 9.56 2.91 -8.88
C LYS A 263 10.13 3.90 -9.88
N ASP A 264 11.42 3.77 -10.19
CA ASP A 264 12.05 4.55 -11.25
C ASP A 264 11.66 3.97 -12.62
N ASN A 265 11.46 4.85 -13.60
CA ASN A 265 11.09 4.49 -14.98
C ASN A 265 12.33 4.25 -15.84
#